data_f9a94a5862e46036205309fa8d4fc5f1
#
_entry.id   f9a94a5862e46036205309fa8d4fc5f1
#
_cell.length_a   1.000
_cell.length_b   1.000
_cell.length_c   1.000
_cell.angle_alpha   90.00
_cell.angle_beta   90.00
_cell.angle_gamma   90.00
#
_symmetry.space_group_name_H-M   'P 1'
#
loop_
_entity.id
_entity.type
_entity.pdbx_description
1 polymer ?
#
loop_
_entity_poly.entity_id
_entity_poly.type
_entity_poly.pdbx_seq_one_letter_code
_entity_poly.pdbx_strand_id
1 'polypeptide(L)'
;MTLLKPYNVLDKNNKDPYSMSYTGVVVDNVDPKKLKRLKISIDIWDYMTDAQLPWVPSELISGNSPDSDSQDIPEIGSEVEVYFKNNDSNEPRYTGTGVTEATKCSLFDEDYPNTTGKKDSIGNFTMHNKRTGISVFHHNSGTEIQCDPDGSYTITGKSGATARCDTEGKFTFKGTSMKVVADEDIDMQATRIKLTAVNGLDINAGAIDINGKTNLNMTSPMVKFNGTKCEFSMNSVVVDNTFQLIKGGTYTMHDPFAKCSVIIQDGVVTGVQFW
;
A
#
# COMPACT_ATOMS: atom_id res chain seq x y z
N MET A 1 -12.51 39.87 21.29
CA MET A 1 -13.40 40.96 20.81
C MET A 1 -14.79 40.58 21.27
N THR A 2 -15.39 41.37 22.11
CA THR A 2 -16.75 41.11 22.63
C THR A 2 -17.73 41.49 21.55
N LEU A 3 -18.47 40.54 21.01
CA LEU A 3 -19.54 40.81 20.05
C LEU A 3 -20.65 41.55 20.86
N LEU A 4 -20.79 42.85 20.59
CA LEU A 4 -21.87 43.63 21.22
C LEU A 4 -23.19 43.05 20.72
N LYS A 5 -24.08 42.64 21.67
CA LYS A 5 -25.45 42.27 21.31
C LYS A 5 -26.06 43.47 20.56
N PRO A 6 -26.53 43.32 19.32
CA PRO A 6 -27.27 44.37 18.66
C PRO A 6 -28.51 44.64 19.47
N TYR A 7 -28.68 45.87 19.85
CA TYR A 7 -29.80 46.31 20.66
C TYR A 7 -31.11 46.07 19.88
N ASN A 8 -31.96 45.15 20.39
CA ASN A 8 -33.29 44.82 19.85
C ASN A 8 -33.39 44.10 18.48
N VAL A 9 -32.53 43.15 18.20
CA VAL A 9 -32.82 42.27 17.08
C VAL A 9 -33.55 41.02 17.60
N LEU A 10 -34.87 41.12 17.67
CA LEU A 10 -35.76 39.98 17.75
C LEU A 10 -36.04 39.51 16.32
N ASP A 11 -36.08 38.18 16.09
CA ASP A 11 -36.52 37.66 14.81
C ASP A 11 -38.00 38.06 14.52
N LYS A 12 -38.53 37.74 13.36
CA LYS A 12 -39.91 38.01 12.96
C LYS A 12 -40.95 37.41 13.92
N ASN A 13 -40.54 36.48 14.79
CA ASN A 13 -41.37 35.79 15.79
C ASN A 13 -41.10 36.27 17.24
N ASN A 14 -40.35 37.36 17.41
CA ASN A 14 -40.00 37.93 18.73
C ASN A 14 -39.10 37.02 19.59
N LYS A 15 -38.26 36.18 18.97
CA LYS A 15 -37.32 35.30 19.65
C LYS A 15 -35.93 35.93 19.71
N ASP A 16 -35.17 35.62 20.75
CA ASP A 16 -33.75 35.96 20.83
C ASP A 16 -33.01 35.24 19.70
N PRO A 17 -32.35 35.97 18.78
CA PRO A 17 -31.62 35.36 17.65
C PRO A 17 -30.54 34.37 18.11
N TYR A 18 -30.02 34.50 19.31
CA TYR A 18 -29.01 33.58 19.84
C TYR A 18 -29.60 32.30 20.48
N SER A 19 -30.93 32.18 20.52
CA SER A 19 -31.64 30.97 20.95
C SER A 19 -31.89 29.96 19.84
N MET A 20 -31.48 30.26 18.58
CA MET A 20 -31.69 29.45 17.42
C MET A 20 -30.35 28.93 16.87
N SER A 21 -30.43 27.92 16.02
CA SER A 21 -29.32 27.49 15.20
C SER A 21 -29.46 28.05 13.77
N TYR A 22 -28.36 28.12 13.08
CA TYR A 22 -28.25 28.70 11.74
C TYR A 22 -27.42 27.77 10.84
N THR A 23 -27.93 27.43 9.67
CA THR A 23 -27.10 26.83 8.63
C THR A 23 -26.17 27.92 8.09
N GLY A 24 -24.88 27.66 8.10
CA GLY A 24 -23.86 28.59 7.61
C GLY A 24 -22.92 27.93 6.63
N VAL A 25 -22.20 28.76 5.89
CA VAL A 25 -21.21 28.33 4.90
C VAL A 25 -19.81 28.66 5.40
N VAL A 26 -18.92 27.70 5.34
CA VAL A 26 -17.50 27.88 5.72
C VAL A 26 -16.82 28.79 4.70
N VAL A 27 -16.24 29.89 5.16
CA VAL A 27 -15.51 30.86 4.33
C VAL A 27 -13.99 30.84 4.58
N ASP A 28 -13.55 30.37 5.74
CA ASP A 28 -12.13 30.22 6.09
C ASP A 28 -11.95 29.06 7.09
N ASN A 29 -11.07 28.13 6.78
CA ASN A 29 -10.74 26.98 7.62
C ASN A 29 -9.26 26.93 8.03
N VAL A 30 -8.48 27.96 7.72
CA VAL A 30 -7.06 28.05 8.07
C VAL A 30 -6.90 28.76 9.41
N ASP A 31 -7.28 28.08 10.49
CA ASP A 31 -7.18 28.63 11.85
C ASP A 31 -5.71 28.89 12.25
N PRO A 32 -5.29 30.13 12.51
CA PRO A 32 -3.92 30.46 12.88
C PRO A 32 -3.48 29.83 14.20
N LYS A 33 -4.40 29.44 15.06
CA LYS A 33 -4.12 28.73 16.33
C LYS A 33 -4.21 27.21 16.19
N LYS A 34 -4.62 26.69 15.02
CA LYS A 34 -4.79 25.24 14.76
C LYS A 34 -5.72 24.55 15.77
N LEU A 35 -6.78 25.21 16.17
CA LEU A 35 -7.78 24.71 17.13
C LEU A 35 -9.05 24.20 16.43
N LYS A 36 -9.01 23.90 15.14
CA LYS A 36 -10.14 23.42 14.32
C LYS A 36 -11.32 24.39 14.27
N ARG A 37 -11.05 25.68 14.45
CA ARG A 37 -12.07 26.73 14.35
C ARG A 37 -12.26 27.11 12.89
N LEU A 38 -13.47 27.54 12.56
CA LEU A 38 -13.87 27.99 11.24
C LEU A 38 -14.33 29.44 11.28
N LYS A 39 -14.17 30.17 10.20
CA LYS A 39 -14.98 31.35 9.93
C LYS A 39 -16.16 30.92 9.09
N ILE A 40 -17.36 31.26 9.52
CA ILE A 40 -18.61 30.78 8.96
C ILE A 40 -19.49 31.98 8.68
N SER A 41 -20.02 32.07 7.47
CA SER A 41 -21.03 33.06 7.11
C SER A 41 -22.41 32.53 7.49
N ILE A 42 -23.14 33.30 8.32
CA ILE A 42 -24.53 33.04 8.71
C ILE A 42 -25.33 34.34 8.64
N ASP A 43 -26.63 34.25 8.46
CA ASP A 43 -27.52 35.40 8.23
C ASP A 43 -27.43 36.50 9.28
N ILE A 44 -27.26 36.15 10.55
CA ILE A 44 -27.17 37.15 11.60
C ILE A 44 -25.84 37.89 11.64
N TRP A 45 -24.86 37.49 10.83
CA TRP A 45 -23.57 38.15 10.69
C TRP A 45 -23.38 38.77 9.29
N ASP A 46 -24.45 38.95 8.51
CA ASP A 46 -24.43 39.51 7.14
C ASP A 46 -23.80 40.93 7.06
N TYR A 47 -23.76 41.64 8.19
CA TYR A 47 -23.10 42.95 8.33
C TYR A 47 -21.58 42.85 8.50
N MET A 48 -21.01 41.65 8.64
CA MET A 48 -19.57 41.42 8.75
C MET A 48 -18.96 40.99 7.40
N THR A 49 -17.76 41.45 7.14
CA THR A 49 -16.95 40.87 6.06
C THR A 49 -16.32 39.55 6.53
N ASP A 50 -15.92 38.69 5.60
CA ASP A 50 -15.26 37.41 5.92
C ASP A 50 -14.06 37.57 6.85
N ALA A 51 -13.31 38.68 6.70
CA ALA A 51 -12.17 38.99 7.56
C ALA A 51 -12.59 39.28 9.01
N GLN A 52 -13.79 39.84 9.21
CA GLN A 52 -14.33 40.24 10.51
C GLN A 52 -15.05 39.11 11.25
N LEU A 53 -15.44 38.04 10.52
CA LEU A 53 -16.11 36.89 11.12
C LEU A 53 -15.27 36.28 12.27
N PRO A 54 -15.92 35.88 13.38
CA PRO A 54 -15.23 35.23 14.46
C PRO A 54 -14.76 33.83 14.08
N TRP A 55 -13.69 33.37 14.73
CA TRP A 55 -13.27 31.97 14.69
C TRP A 55 -14.18 31.14 15.59
N VAL A 56 -15.08 30.38 14.99
CA VAL A 56 -16.08 29.54 15.69
C VAL A 56 -15.45 28.18 16.02
N PRO A 57 -15.42 27.77 17.29
CA PRO A 57 -14.94 26.46 17.70
C PRO A 57 -15.90 25.34 17.29
N SER A 58 -15.36 24.16 17.01
CA SER A 58 -16.13 22.94 16.78
C SER A 58 -16.78 22.44 18.09
N GLU A 59 -17.99 21.93 17.98
CA GLU A 59 -18.57 21.06 19.00
C GLU A 59 -18.10 19.63 18.72
N LEU A 60 -17.17 19.14 19.52
CA LEU A 60 -16.60 17.80 19.35
C LEU A 60 -17.48 16.75 20.02
N ILE A 61 -17.71 15.64 19.31
CA ILE A 61 -18.45 14.48 19.83
C ILE A 61 -17.58 13.66 20.79
N SER A 62 -16.26 13.73 20.66
CA SER A 62 -15.29 13.02 21.50
C SER A 62 -14.30 13.97 22.16
N GLY A 63 -13.83 13.62 23.36
CA GLY A 63 -12.80 14.37 24.06
C GLY A 63 -11.44 14.28 23.37
N ASN A 64 -10.62 15.32 23.55
CA ASN A 64 -9.24 15.40 23.06
C ASN A 64 -8.26 15.24 24.20
N SER A 65 -7.10 14.69 23.92
CA SER A 65 -5.93 14.70 24.79
C SER A 65 -4.69 15.12 24.00
N PRO A 66 -3.59 15.50 24.67
CA PRO A 66 -2.35 15.86 23.95
C PRO A 66 -1.86 14.81 22.95
N ASP A 67 -2.14 13.52 23.22
CA ASP A 67 -1.68 12.39 22.45
C ASP A 67 -2.77 11.70 21.63
N SER A 68 -4.01 12.22 21.64
CA SER A 68 -5.14 11.62 20.92
C SER A 68 -6.09 12.70 20.42
N ASP A 69 -6.23 12.78 19.11
CA ASP A 69 -7.11 13.74 18.43
C ASP A 69 -7.74 13.13 17.17
N SER A 70 -8.94 13.57 16.85
CA SER A 70 -9.60 13.31 15.57
C SER A 70 -9.69 14.62 14.81
N GLN A 71 -9.08 14.68 13.63
CA GLN A 71 -9.09 15.86 12.80
C GLN A 71 -9.92 15.64 11.53
N ASP A 72 -11.08 16.33 11.49
CA ASP A 72 -11.97 16.38 10.35
C ASP A 72 -12.46 17.83 10.25
N ILE A 73 -11.81 18.61 9.39
CA ILE A 73 -12.08 20.04 9.25
C ILE A 73 -12.91 20.24 7.99
N PRO A 74 -14.13 20.80 8.11
CA PRO A 74 -14.95 21.12 6.94
C PRO A 74 -14.22 22.01 5.93
N GLU A 75 -14.40 21.70 4.66
CA GLU A 75 -13.80 22.45 3.56
C GLU A 75 -14.52 23.82 3.37
N ILE A 76 -13.82 24.78 2.76
CA ILE A 76 -14.42 26.05 2.36
C ILE A 76 -15.57 25.77 1.39
N GLY A 77 -16.73 26.38 1.63
CA GLY A 77 -17.97 26.15 0.90
C GLY A 77 -18.85 25.04 1.47
N SER A 78 -18.39 24.29 2.49
CA SER A 78 -19.23 23.31 3.18
C SER A 78 -20.30 23.99 4.04
N GLU A 79 -21.46 23.36 4.12
CA GLU A 79 -22.53 23.77 5.05
C GLU A 79 -22.27 23.18 6.43
N VAL A 80 -22.45 24.00 7.45
CA VAL A 80 -22.36 23.62 8.87
C VAL A 80 -23.48 24.27 9.67
N GLU A 81 -23.84 23.66 10.78
CA GLU A 81 -24.81 24.24 11.73
C GLU A 81 -24.09 25.03 12.80
N VAL A 82 -24.50 26.27 13.00
CA VAL A 82 -23.97 27.19 14.05
C VAL A 82 -25.04 27.44 15.10
N TYR A 83 -24.70 27.30 16.35
CA TYR A 83 -25.56 27.63 17.48
C TYR A 83 -24.75 28.38 18.55
N PHE A 84 -25.46 29.00 19.47
CA PHE A 84 -24.87 29.80 20.56
C PHE A 84 -25.07 29.13 21.89
N LYS A 85 -23.98 28.72 22.52
CA LYS A 85 -24.04 28.06 23.82
C LYS A 85 -24.66 29.01 24.88
N ASN A 86 -25.64 28.51 25.61
CA ASN A 86 -26.39 29.31 26.61
C ASN A 86 -27.00 30.61 26.05
N ASN A 87 -27.30 30.67 24.75
CA ASN A 87 -27.80 31.87 24.07
C ASN A 87 -26.82 33.08 24.18
N ASP A 88 -25.51 32.79 24.36
CA ASP A 88 -24.51 33.85 24.46
C ASP A 88 -23.88 34.10 23.08
N SER A 89 -24.05 35.33 22.58
CA SER A 89 -23.49 35.79 21.31
C SER A 89 -21.97 35.65 21.22
N ASN A 90 -21.27 35.54 22.34
CA ASN A 90 -19.81 35.38 22.39
C ASN A 90 -19.37 33.91 22.40
N GLU A 91 -20.31 32.97 22.49
CA GLU A 91 -20.03 31.53 22.56
C GLU A 91 -20.62 30.75 21.39
N PRO A 92 -20.34 31.14 20.12
CA PRO A 92 -20.76 30.35 18.98
C PRO A 92 -20.02 29.00 18.95
N ARG A 93 -20.73 27.96 18.49
CA ARG A 93 -20.19 26.61 18.20
C ARG A 93 -20.70 26.16 16.84
N TYR A 94 -19.93 25.34 16.15
CA TYR A 94 -20.41 24.67 14.94
C TYR A 94 -20.42 23.15 15.10
N THR A 95 -21.32 22.53 14.38
CA THR A 95 -21.41 21.07 14.20
C THR A 95 -21.71 20.76 12.72
N GLY A 96 -21.65 19.48 12.34
CA GLY A 96 -22.07 19.07 11.00
C GLY A 96 -23.58 19.29 10.80
N THR A 97 -23.97 19.55 9.56
CA THR A 97 -25.37 19.64 9.16
C THR A 97 -25.88 18.29 8.62
N GLY A 98 -27.18 18.17 8.45
CA GLY A 98 -27.81 17.02 7.79
C GLY A 98 -27.46 16.96 6.31
N VAL A 99 -27.42 15.73 5.76
CA VAL A 99 -27.22 15.50 4.33
C VAL A 99 -28.50 15.84 3.57
N THR A 100 -28.38 16.65 2.52
CA THR A 100 -29.47 17.01 1.62
C THR A 100 -29.31 16.29 0.27
N GLU A 101 -30.35 16.36 -0.60
CA GLU A 101 -30.27 15.82 -1.97
C GLU A 101 -29.13 16.47 -2.78
N ALA A 102 -28.80 17.72 -2.48
CA ALA A 102 -27.72 18.47 -3.15
C ALA A 102 -26.32 18.13 -2.59
N THR A 103 -26.22 17.70 -1.34
CA THR A 103 -24.95 17.48 -0.63
C THR A 103 -24.62 16.01 -0.41
N LYS A 104 -25.53 15.08 -0.77
CA LYS A 104 -25.29 13.65 -0.61
C LYS A 104 -24.13 13.15 -1.48
N CYS A 105 -23.37 12.21 -0.95
CA CYS A 105 -22.33 11.53 -1.71
C CYS A 105 -22.87 10.27 -2.38
N SER A 106 -22.96 10.25 -3.72
CA SER A 106 -23.50 9.14 -4.50
C SER A 106 -22.71 7.83 -4.36
N LEU A 107 -21.46 7.89 -3.90
CA LEU A 107 -20.65 6.69 -3.63
C LEU A 107 -21.35 5.69 -2.69
N PHE A 108 -22.18 6.20 -1.77
CA PHE A 108 -22.82 5.40 -0.74
C PHE A 108 -24.28 5.02 -1.08
N ASP A 109 -24.78 5.43 -2.26
CA ASP A 109 -26.19 5.24 -2.63
C ASP A 109 -26.51 3.81 -3.08
N GLU A 110 -25.58 3.13 -3.77
CA GLU A 110 -25.84 1.86 -4.48
C GLU A 110 -26.40 0.76 -3.55
N ASP A 111 -25.93 0.69 -2.32
CA ASP A 111 -26.38 -0.30 -1.34
C ASP A 111 -26.77 0.36 -0.01
N TYR A 112 -27.47 1.49 -0.09
CA TYR A 112 -28.00 2.18 1.08
C TYR A 112 -29.03 1.31 1.80
N PRO A 113 -29.02 1.22 3.14
CA PRO A 113 -28.14 1.89 4.11
C PRO A 113 -26.93 1.04 4.55
N ASN A 114 -26.51 0.05 3.79
CA ASN A 114 -25.47 -0.90 4.19
C ASN A 114 -24.06 -0.36 3.98
N THR A 115 -23.89 0.56 3.03
CA THR A 115 -22.60 1.19 2.74
C THR A 115 -22.33 2.33 3.71
N THR A 116 -21.17 2.31 4.36
CA THR A 116 -20.69 3.36 5.27
C THR A 116 -19.25 3.74 4.91
N GLY A 117 -18.89 4.99 5.15
CA GLY A 117 -17.51 5.44 4.86
C GLY A 117 -17.36 6.95 4.87
N LYS A 118 -16.24 7.40 4.34
CA LYS A 118 -15.89 8.81 4.12
C LYS A 118 -15.27 8.98 2.75
N LYS A 119 -15.58 10.09 2.09
CA LYS A 119 -14.96 10.52 0.84
C LYS A 119 -14.58 11.99 0.97
N ASP A 120 -13.37 12.35 0.51
CA ASP A 120 -12.93 13.74 0.43
C ASP A 120 -13.22 14.35 -0.97
N SER A 121 -13.02 15.66 -1.10
CA SER A 121 -13.25 16.42 -2.32
C SER A 121 -12.32 16.05 -3.48
N ILE A 122 -11.14 15.51 -3.19
CA ILE A 122 -10.17 15.09 -4.21
C ILE A 122 -10.37 13.63 -4.65
N GLY A 123 -11.33 12.91 -4.05
CA GLY A 123 -11.74 11.59 -4.49
C GLY A 123 -11.16 10.41 -3.71
N ASN A 124 -10.38 10.64 -2.64
CA ASN A 124 -10.01 9.54 -1.74
C ASN A 124 -11.23 9.11 -0.91
N PHE A 125 -11.35 7.82 -0.66
CA PHE A 125 -12.41 7.34 0.22
C PHE A 125 -12.01 6.09 1.00
N THR A 126 -12.72 5.90 2.11
CA THR A 126 -12.82 4.62 2.81
C THR A 126 -14.27 4.18 2.78
N MET A 127 -14.50 2.91 2.57
CA MET A 127 -15.84 2.34 2.47
C MET A 127 -15.90 0.99 3.17
N HIS A 128 -17.00 0.73 3.85
CA HIS A 128 -17.34 -0.58 4.36
C HIS A 128 -18.80 -0.91 4.04
N ASN A 129 -19.03 -2.05 3.45
CA ASN A 129 -20.39 -2.53 3.18
C ASN A 129 -20.77 -3.64 4.17
N LYS A 130 -21.73 -3.35 5.04
CA LYS A 130 -22.17 -4.25 6.12
C LYS A 130 -22.88 -5.51 5.61
N ARG A 131 -23.50 -5.46 4.42
CA ARG A 131 -24.21 -6.58 3.83
C ARG A 131 -23.27 -7.55 3.17
N THR A 132 -22.30 -7.05 2.41
CA THR A 132 -21.32 -7.88 1.68
C THR A 132 -20.07 -8.18 2.49
N GLY A 133 -19.76 -7.40 3.54
CA GLY A 133 -18.54 -7.51 4.32
C GLY A 133 -17.29 -6.93 3.64
N ILE A 134 -17.44 -6.31 2.46
CA ILE A 134 -16.31 -5.72 1.72
C ILE A 134 -15.89 -4.41 2.39
N SER A 135 -14.57 -4.21 2.54
CA SER A 135 -13.97 -2.96 2.98
C SER A 135 -12.97 -2.48 1.95
N VAL A 136 -13.02 -1.19 1.64
CA VAL A 136 -12.16 -0.56 0.62
C VAL A 136 -11.49 0.69 1.19
N PHE A 137 -10.22 0.83 0.92
CA PHE A 137 -9.49 2.08 0.98
C PHE A 137 -9.06 2.46 -0.43
N HIS A 138 -9.51 3.59 -0.93
CA HIS A 138 -9.22 4.07 -2.27
C HIS A 138 -8.49 5.42 -2.24
N HIS A 139 -7.42 5.51 -3.00
CA HIS A 139 -6.70 6.75 -3.25
C HIS A 139 -7.03 7.27 -4.66
N ASN A 140 -7.22 8.57 -4.81
CA ASN A 140 -7.62 9.23 -6.06
C ASN A 140 -6.68 8.94 -7.25
N SER A 141 -5.44 8.52 -7.00
CA SER A 141 -4.52 8.10 -8.06
C SER A 141 -4.86 6.74 -8.69
N GLY A 142 -5.84 6.00 -8.14
CA GLY A 142 -6.22 4.66 -8.56
C GLY A 142 -5.52 3.54 -7.79
N THR A 143 -4.83 3.86 -6.68
CA THR A 143 -4.36 2.84 -5.74
C THR A 143 -5.50 2.44 -4.80
N GLU A 144 -5.69 1.13 -4.60
CA GLU A 144 -6.79 0.60 -3.81
C GLU A 144 -6.34 -0.58 -2.94
N ILE A 145 -6.88 -0.65 -1.74
CA ILE A 145 -6.78 -1.81 -0.85
C ILE A 145 -8.19 -2.31 -0.59
N GLN A 146 -8.49 -3.53 -0.99
CA GLN A 146 -9.76 -4.17 -0.76
C GLN A 146 -9.59 -5.39 0.15
N CYS A 147 -10.46 -5.49 1.15
CA CYS A 147 -10.63 -6.70 1.95
C CYS A 147 -11.99 -7.32 1.62
N ASP A 148 -11.99 -8.58 1.28
CA ASP A 148 -13.18 -9.36 0.94
C ASP A 148 -13.76 -10.05 2.18
N PRO A 149 -15.05 -10.44 2.17
CA PRO A 149 -15.74 -11.04 3.31
C PRO A 149 -15.16 -12.40 3.73
N ASP A 150 -14.47 -13.08 2.82
CA ASP A 150 -13.80 -14.36 3.09
C ASP A 150 -12.44 -14.21 3.78
N GLY A 151 -12.00 -12.98 4.06
CA GLY A 151 -10.72 -12.66 4.67
C GLY A 151 -9.56 -12.51 3.69
N SER A 152 -9.80 -12.70 2.38
CA SER A 152 -8.80 -12.36 1.38
C SER A 152 -8.64 -10.84 1.24
N TYR A 153 -7.48 -10.38 0.78
CA TYR A 153 -7.28 -8.97 0.48
C TYR A 153 -6.43 -8.76 -0.76
N THR A 154 -6.66 -7.63 -1.41
CA THR A 154 -5.95 -7.23 -2.62
C THR A 154 -5.50 -5.78 -2.50
N ILE A 155 -4.24 -5.54 -2.80
CA ILE A 155 -3.68 -4.19 -3.00
C ILE A 155 -3.48 -4.02 -4.50
N THR A 156 -4.12 -3.01 -5.08
CA THR A 156 -4.01 -2.67 -6.50
C THR A 156 -3.34 -1.32 -6.65
N GLY A 157 -2.25 -1.26 -7.38
CA GLY A 157 -1.60 0.01 -7.73
C GLY A 157 -2.21 0.64 -8.98
N LYS A 158 -2.01 1.94 -9.17
CA LYS A 158 -2.47 2.72 -10.33
C LYS A 158 -2.18 2.06 -11.69
N SER A 159 -1.04 1.38 -11.83
CA SER A 159 -0.61 0.69 -13.04
C SER A 159 -1.26 -0.69 -13.25
N GLY A 160 -2.14 -1.12 -12.36
CA GLY A 160 -2.73 -2.46 -12.36
C GLY A 160 -1.82 -3.55 -11.77
N ALA A 161 -0.68 -3.20 -11.19
CA ALA A 161 0.10 -4.12 -10.38
C ALA A 161 -0.68 -4.50 -9.12
N THR A 162 -0.66 -5.78 -8.74
CA THR A 162 -1.42 -6.28 -7.59
C THR A 162 -0.56 -7.11 -6.64
N ALA A 163 -0.89 -7.01 -5.35
CA ALA A 163 -0.46 -7.94 -4.31
C ALA A 163 -1.72 -8.50 -3.65
N ARG A 164 -1.91 -9.81 -3.68
CA ARG A 164 -3.08 -10.48 -3.11
C ARG A 164 -2.67 -11.57 -2.14
N CYS A 165 -3.39 -11.65 -1.03
CA CYS A 165 -3.41 -12.81 -0.15
C CYS A 165 -4.79 -13.45 -0.22
N ASP A 166 -4.88 -14.74 -0.53
CA ASP A 166 -6.15 -15.47 -0.51
C ASP A 166 -6.41 -16.11 0.87
N THR A 167 -7.57 -16.76 1.01
CA THR A 167 -8.02 -17.41 2.25
C THR A 167 -7.16 -18.60 2.70
N GLU A 168 -6.37 -19.16 1.78
CA GLU A 168 -5.43 -20.26 2.06
C GLU A 168 -4.04 -19.74 2.46
N GLY A 169 -3.86 -18.41 2.54
CA GLY A 169 -2.59 -17.78 2.86
C GLY A 169 -1.61 -17.71 1.70
N LYS A 170 -2.08 -17.91 0.46
CA LYS A 170 -1.25 -17.79 -0.73
C LYS A 170 -1.08 -16.33 -1.13
N PHE A 171 0.16 -15.87 -1.14
CA PHE A 171 0.53 -14.57 -1.67
C PHE A 171 0.81 -14.62 -3.17
N THR A 172 0.20 -13.70 -3.90
CA THR A 172 0.40 -13.54 -5.35
C THR A 172 0.77 -12.09 -5.64
N PHE A 173 1.92 -11.88 -6.29
CA PHE A 173 2.36 -10.58 -6.81
C PHE A 173 2.28 -10.61 -8.33
N LYS A 174 1.60 -9.62 -8.91
CA LYS A 174 1.46 -9.47 -10.36
C LYS A 174 1.80 -8.04 -10.74
N GLY A 175 2.66 -7.88 -11.73
CA GLY A 175 3.08 -6.57 -12.23
C GLY A 175 4.01 -6.75 -13.45
N THR A 176 4.41 -5.65 -14.05
CA THR A 176 5.36 -5.64 -15.18
C THR A 176 6.77 -6.06 -14.73
N SER A 177 7.15 -5.69 -13.53
CA SER A 177 8.45 -6.03 -12.93
C SER A 177 8.33 -6.10 -11.41
N MET A 178 9.19 -6.89 -10.79
CA MET A 178 9.37 -6.95 -9.35
C MET A 178 10.85 -6.78 -9.02
N LYS A 179 11.18 -5.85 -8.14
CA LYS A 179 12.53 -5.65 -7.61
C LYS A 179 12.52 -5.86 -6.11
N VAL A 180 13.33 -6.78 -5.62
CA VAL A 180 13.57 -7.02 -4.20
C VAL A 180 15.01 -6.59 -3.91
N VAL A 181 15.20 -5.72 -2.94
CA VAL A 181 16.51 -5.22 -2.52
C VAL A 181 16.57 -5.31 -0.99
N ALA A 182 17.63 -5.90 -0.48
CA ALA A 182 17.96 -5.91 0.94
C ALA A 182 19.41 -5.48 1.13
N ASP A 183 19.69 -4.77 2.20
CA ASP A 183 21.06 -4.30 2.50
C ASP A 183 21.94 -5.44 3.08
N GLU A 184 21.31 -6.45 3.69
CA GLU A 184 21.99 -7.60 4.27
C GLU A 184 21.56 -8.89 3.54
N ASP A 185 20.47 -9.54 3.95
CA ASP A 185 20.09 -10.87 3.50
C ASP A 185 18.69 -10.93 2.88
N ILE A 186 18.51 -11.83 1.93
CA ILE A 186 17.21 -12.32 1.47
C ILE A 186 17.17 -13.82 1.73
N ASP A 187 16.45 -14.25 2.77
CA ASP A 187 16.24 -15.66 3.09
C ASP A 187 14.91 -16.15 2.50
N MET A 188 14.96 -17.23 1.72
CA MET A 188 13.81 -17.87 1.11
C MET A 188 13.76 -19.34 1.51
N GLN A 189 12.86 -19.69 2.43
CA GLN A 189 12.70 -21.03 2.94
C GLN A 189 11.34 -21.60 2.56
N ALA A 190 11.31 -22.77 1.95
CA ALA A 190 10.09 -23.47 1.56
C ALA A 190 10.36 -24.96 1.32
N THR A 191 9.31 -25.78 1.37
CA THR A 191 9.39 -27.19 0.95
C THR A 191 9.79 -27.28 -0.52
N ARG A 192 9.39 -26.32 -1.36
CA ARG A 192 9.76 -26.26 -2.77
C ARG A 192 9.87 -24.81 -3.22
N ILE A 193 10.98 -24.45 -3.83
CA ILE A 193 11.18 -23.17 -4.53
C ILE A 193 11.26 -23.48 -6.03
N LYS A 194 10.42 -22.81 -6.85
CA LYS A 194 10.42 -22.93 -8.31
C LYS A 194 10.67 -21.55 -8.93
N LEU A 195 11.76 -21.44 -9.69
CA LEU A 195 12.08 -20.26 -10.50
C LEU A 195 11.86 -20.61 -11.98
N THR A 196 11.04 -19.83 -12.68
CA THR A 196 10.78 -20.04 -14.11
C THR A 196 10.98 -18.70 -14.83
N ALA A 197 11.90 -18.65 -15.77
CA ALA A 197 12.15 -17.52 -16.64
C ALA A 197 12.07 -17.95 -18.10
N VAL A 198 11.43 -17.14 -18.96
CA VAL A 198 11.27 -17.44 -20.38
C VAL A 198 12.58 -17.18 -21.13
N ASN A 199 13.26 -16.07 -20.84
CA ASN A 199 14.42 -15.63 -21.62
C ASN A 199 15.75 -15.92 -20.92
N GLY A 200 15.80 -15.97 -19.61
CA GLY A 200 17.04 -16.23 -18.87
C GLY A 200 16.90 -16.04 -17.37
N LEU A 201 17.79 -16.66 -16.62
CA LEU A 201 17.99 -16.47 -15.19
C LEU A 201 19.48 -16.16 -14.98
N ASP A 202 19.78 -14.91 -14.58
CA ASP A 202 21.15 -14.47 -14.30
C ASP A 202 21.38 -14.47 -12.79
N ILE A 203 22.43 -15.15 -12.34
CA ILE A 203 22.86 -15.17 -10.94
C ILE A 203 24.30 -14.68 -10.88
N ASN A 204 24.48 -13.49 -10.29
CA ASN A 204 25.80 -12.87 -10.11
C ASN A 204 26.12 -12.75 -8.61
N ALA A 205 27.17 -13.40 -8.17
CA ALA A 205 27.62 -13.38 -6.79
C ALA A 205 29.14 -13.58 -6.70
N GLY A 206 29.74 -13.16 -5.58
CA GLY A 206 31.14 -13.49 -5.28
C GLY A 206 31.38 -14.99 -5.11
N ALA A 207 30.39 -15.71 -4.56
CA ALA A 207 30.34 -17.16 -4.48
C ALA A 207 28.90 -17.66 -4.69
N ILE A 208 28.73 -18.82 -5.27
CA ILE A 208 27.46 -19.51 -5.45
C ILE A 208 27.63 -20.94 -4.93
N ASP A 209 26.95 -21.26 -3.82
CA ASP A 209 26.94 -22.59 -3.25
C ASP A 209 25.59 -23.26 -3.53
N ILE A 210 25.62 -24.41 -4.21
CA ILE A 210 24.42 -25.20 -4.52
C ILE A 210 24.56 -26.57 -3.88
N ASN A 211 23.82 -26.80 -2.80
CA ASN A 211 23.86 -28.05 -2.04
C ASN A 211 22.56 -28.85 -2.20
N GLY A 212 22.62 -29.95 -2.94
CA GLY A 212 21.53 -30.91 -3.06
C GLY A 212 21.78 -32.15 -2.21
N LYS A 213 20.90 -32.46 -1.26
CA LYS A 213 21.06 -33.66 -0.42
C LYS A 213 20.91 -34.95 -1.19
N THR A 214 20.14 -34.95 -2.27
CA THR A 214 19.83 -36.15 -3.05
C THR A 214 20.35 -36.02 -4.50
N ASN A 215 19.90 -35.02 -5.21
CA ASN A 215 20.27 -34.83 -6.64
C ASN A 215 20.44 -33.34 -6.96
N LEU A 216 21.39 -33.08 -7.87
CA LEU A 216 21.46 -31.81 -8.61
C LEU A 216 21.35 -32.20 -10.10
N ASN A 217 20.23 -31.91 -10.73
CA ASN A 217 19.98 -32.17 -12.14
C ASN A 217 20.10 -30.89 -12.94
N MET A 218 20.98 -30.90 -13.96
CA MET A 218 21.13 -29.84 -14.95
C MET A 218 20.82 -30.41 -16.32
N THR A 219 19.69 -30.02 -16.89
CA THR A 219 19.24 -30.48 -18.21
C THR A 219 19.21 -29.31 -19.17
N SER A 220 20.06 -29.33 -20.17
CA SER A 220 20.17 -28.32 -21.23
C SER A 220 20.78 -28.93 -22.47
N PRO A 221 20.44 -28.49 -23.69
CA PRO A 221 21.18 -28.84 -24.90
C PRO A 221 22.68 -28.52 -24.79
N MET A 222 23.03 -27.49 -24.00
CA MET A 222 24.42 -27.13 -23.73
C MET A 222 24.58 -26.63 -22.28
N VAL A 223 25.49 -27.23 -21.52
CA VAL A 223 25.98 -26.71 -20.25
C VAL A 223 27.43 -26.28 -20.44
N LYS A 224 27.74 -25.00 -20.22
CA LYS A 224 29.08 -24.45 -20.44
C LYS A 224 29.64 -23.90 -19.10
N PHE A 225 30.83 -24.39 -18.73
CA PHE A 225 31.59 -23.89 -17.60
C PHE A 225 32.77 -23.07 -18.13
N ASN A 226 32.82 -21.78 -17.78
CA ASN A 226 33.93 -20.89 -18.11
C ASN A 226 34.64 -20.51 -16.82
N GLY A 227 35.92 -20.84 -16.70
CA GLY A 227 36.69 -20.52 -15.50
C GLY A 227 38.13 -20.96 -15.67
N THR A 228 38.98 -20.63 -14.72
CA THR A 228 40.38 -21.05 -14.70
C THR A 228 40.56 -22.48 -14.21
N LYS A 229 39.57 -23.01 -13.46
CA LYS A 229 39.62 -24.37 -12.92
C LYS A 229 38.17 -24.89 -12.78
N CYS A 230 37.99 -26.12 -13.17
CA CYS A 230 36.79 -26.90 -12.93
C CYS A 230 37.19 -28.23 -12.28
N GLU A 231 36.74 -28.50 -11.06
CA GLU A 231 37.04 -29.72 -10.31
C GLU A 231 35.78 -30.54 -10.13
N PHE A 232 35.85 -31.82 -10.45
CA PHE A 232 34.84 -32.79 -10.14
C PHE A 232 35.42 -33.81 -9.15
N SER A 233 34.90 -33.87 -7.95
CA SER A 233 35.24 -34.87 -6.94
C SER A 233 34.06 -35.83 -6.83
N MET A 234 34.13 -36.98 -7.44
CA MET A 234 33.03 -37.94 -7.57
C MET A 234 33.55 -39.37 -7.40
N ASN A 235 32.65 -40.25 -6.90
CA ASN A 235 32.92 -41.65 -6.82
C ASN A 235 32.84 -42.37 -8.22
N SER A 236 32.02 -41.79 -9.13
CA SER A 236 31.94 -42.26 -10.51
C SER A 236 31.47 -41.16 -11.45
N VAL A 237 31.96 -41.17 -12.67
CA VAL A 237 31.48 -40.35 -13.81
C VAL A 237 30.99 -41.32 -14.88
N VAL A 238 29.68 -41.27 -15.19
CA VAL A 238 29.09 -42.05 -16.27
C VAL A 238 28.83 -41.09 -17.45
N VAL A 239 29.38 -41.40 -18.62
CA VAL A 239 29.19 -40.62 -19.85
C VAL A 239 28.55 -41.55 -20.86
N ASP A 240 27.26 -41.36 -21.16
CA ASP A 240 26.49 -42.19 -22.08
C ASP A 240 26.78 -41.92 -23.56
N ASN A 241 27.40 -40.77 -23.86
CA ASN A 241 27.75 -40.31 -25.20
C ASN A 241 29.17 -39.74 -25.23
N THR A 242 29.61 -39.30 -26.39
CA THR A 242 30.97 -38.81 -26.60
C THR A 242 31.34 -37.66 -25.67
N PHE A 243 32.35 -37.87 -24.83
CA PHE A 243 32.98 -36.82 -24.05
C PHE A 243 34.06 -36.16 -24.92
N GLN A 244 33.79 -34.94 -25.38
CA GLN A 244 34.73 -34.22 -26.25
C GLN A 244 35.40 -33.08 -25.46
N LEU A 245 36.71 -33.16 -25.27
CA LEU A 245 37.52 -32.09 -24.68
C LEU A 245 38.14 -31.25 -25.82
N ILE A 246 37.88 -29.95 -25.79
CA ILE A 246 38.24 -29.01 -26.86
C ILE A 246 39.73 -28.62 -26.80
N LYS A 247 40.42 -28.82 -25.66
CA LYS A 247 41.85 -28.53 -25.50
C LYS A 247 42.59 -29.74 -24.99
N GLY A 248 43.77 -30.02 -25.58
CA GLY A 248 44.68 -31.07 -25.11
C GLY A 248 45.13 -30.82 -23.66
N GLY A 249 45.31 -31.88 -22.94
CA GLY A 249 45.76 -31.86 -21.54
C GLY A 249 45.76 -33.27 -20.92
N THR A 250 46.30 -33.37 -19.74
CA THR A 250 46.26 -34.59 -18.96
C THR A 250 45.12 -34.50 -17.93
N TYR A 251 44.21 -35.45 -17.95
CA TYR A 251 43.06 -35.54 -17.07
C TYR A 251 43.25 -36.75 -16.16
N THR A 252 43.25 -36.50 -14.85
CA THR A 252 43.40 -37.55 -13.85
C THR A 252 42.04 -37.90 -13.28
N MET A 253 41.61 -39.13 -13.45
CA MET A 253 40.44 -39.68 -12.79
C MET A 253 40.88 -40.33 -11.49
N HIS A 254 40.30 -39.98 -10.37
CA HIS A 254 40.53 -40.60 -9.08
C HIS A 254 39.42 -41.63 -8.85
N ASP A 255 39.70 -42.89 -9.05
CA ASP A 255 38.90 -44.00 -8.56
C ASP A 255 39.59 -44.50 -7.28
N PRO A 256 38.89 -44.73 -6.15
CA PRO A 256 39.51 -45.30 -4.96
C PRO A 256 40.16 -46.68 -5.19
N PHE A 257 39.80 -47.36 -6.29
CA PHE A 257 40.31 -48.72 -6.63
C PHE A 257 41.25 -48.76 -7.88
N ALA A 258 41.20 -47.72 -8.74
CA ALA A 258 42.08 -47.68 -9.88
C ALA A 258 42.44 -46.21 -10.19
N LYS A 259 43.73 -45.88 -10.23
CA LYS A 259 44.22 -44.59 -10.63
C LYS A 259 44.54 -44.64 -12.11
N CYS A 260 43.93 -43.83 -12.91
CA CYS A 260 44.30 -43.68 -14.32
C CYS A 260 44.43 -42.22 -14.73
N SER A 261 45.33 -41.92 -15.65
CA SER A 261 45.40 -40.67 -16.38
C SER A 261 44.98 -40.86 -17.80
N VAL A 262 44.08 -40.02 -18.27
CA VAL A 262 43.70 -39.97 -19.69
C VAL A 262 44.44 -38.81 -20.33
N ILE A 263 45.24 -39.08 -21.33
CA ILE A 263 45.99 -38.06 -22.08
C ILE A 263 45.17 -37.74 -23.32
N ILE A 264 44.82 -36.48 -23.50
CA ILE A 264 44.05 -35.98 -24.61
C ILE A 264 44.88 -34.98 -25.39
N GLN A 265 45.08 -35.23 -26.69
CA GLN A 265 45.69 -34.28 -27.65
C GLN A 265 44.66 -33.98 -28.73
N ASP A 266 44.45 -32.69 -29.04
CA ASP A 266 43.56 -32.22 -30.09
C ASP A 266 42.14 -32.81 -30.02
N GLY A 267 41.62 -33.01 -28.80
CA GLY A 267 40.29 -33.57 -28.57
C GLY A 267 40.18 -35.09 -28.69
N VAL A 268 41.30 -35.77 -28.90
CA VAL A 268 41.36 -37.25 -29.04
C VAL A 268 42.11 -37.83 -27.82
N VAL A 269 41.59 -38.92 -27.27
CA VAL A 269 42.30 -39.71 -26.26
C VAL A 269 43.49 -40.41 -26.91
N THR A 270 44.70 -39.95 -26.57
CA THR A 270 45.94 -40.50 -27.12
C THR A 270 46.64 -41.50 -26.20
N GLY A 271 46.22 -41.58 -24.94
CA GLY A 271 46.78 -42.51 -23.98
C GLY A 271 45.96 -42.63 -22.71
N VAL A 272 45.99 -43.78 -22.07
CA VAL A 272 45.48 -44.07 -20.74
C VAL A 272 46.58 -44.76 -19.96
N GLN A 273 46.98 -44.18 -18.82
CA GLN A 273 47.98 -44.77 -17.93
C GLN A 273 47.30 -45.18 -16.63
N PHE A 274 47.50 -46.40 -16.18
CA PHE A 274 47.05 -46.93 -14.91
C PHE A 274 48.25 -47.09 -13.95
N TRP A 275 48.08 -46.75 -12.68
CA TRP A 275 49.05 -46.99 -11.60
C TRP A 275 48.42 -47.35 -10.27
#